data_60d94419059e8f6c52fe277832452b9a
#
_entry.id   60d94419059e8f6c52fe277832452b9a
#
_cell.length_a   1.000
_cell.length_b   1.000
_cell.length_c   1.000
_cell.angle_alpha   90.00
_cell.angle_beta   90.00
_cell.angle_gamma   90.00
#
_symmetry.space_group_name_H-M   'P 1'
#
loop_
_entity.id
_entity.type
_entity.pdbx_description
1 polymer ?
#
loop_
_entity_poly.entity_id
_entity_poly.type
_entity_poly.pdbx_seq_one_letter_code
_entity_poly.pdbx_strand_id
1 'polypeptide(L)'
;MGLNDKEKERQISLLSSFSYAIAGIRTAIKQERNIRIHLSISLIVIIFGFLFSITRIEWIFILLTIGGMISLEIINTAIERLVDLVTLDFHPLAKQAKDLAAGAVFSFAIISVIVGIIIFGPYLLRFI
;
A
#
# COMPACT_ATOMS: atom_id res chain seq x y z
N MET A 1 16.58 -16.25 -35.41
CA MET A 1 16.41 -15.92 -33.98
C MET A 1 16.25 -17.21 -33.19
N GLY A 2 17.25 -17.59 -32.40
CA GLY A 2 17.27 -18.85 -31.68
C GLY A 2 16.43 -18.82 -30.41
N LEU A 3 16.11 -20.00 -29.82
CA LEU A 3 15.40 -20.12 -28.54
C LEU A 3 16.10 -19.32 -27.42
N ASN A 4 17.43 -19.28 -27.46
CA ASN A 4 18.27 -18.54 -26.49
C ASN A 4 18.07 -17.01 -26.56
N ASP A 5 17.79 -16.45 -27.74
CA ASP A 5 17.57 -15.01 -27.89
C ASP A 5 16.20 -14.60 -27.33
N LYS A 6 15.16 -15.44 -27.53
CA LYS A 6 13.84 -15.22 -26.96
C LYS A 6 13.83 -15.34 -25.43
N GLU A 7 14.60 -16.25 -24.88
CA GLU A 7 14.75 -16.38 -23.43
C GLU A 7 15.48 -15.18 -22.83
N LYS A 8 16.54 -14.69 -23.48
CA LYS A 8 17.25 -13.47 -23.04
C LYS A 8 16.34 -12.22 -23.10
N GLU A 9 15.59 -12.04 -24.17
CA GLU A 9 14.63 -10.94 -24.29
C GLU A 9 13.55 -11.01 -23.20
N ARG A 10 13.07 -12.21 -22.89
CA ARG A 10 12.09 -12.44 -21.81
C ARG A 10 12.69 -12.13 -20.43
N GLN A 11 13.91 -12.52 -20.16
CA GLN A 11 14.60 -12.21 -18.89
C GLN A 11 14.85 -10.70 -18.75
N ILE A 12 15.29 -10.03 -19.79
CA ILE A 12 15.47 -8.56 -19.80
C ILE A 12 14.11 -7.86 -19.56
N SER A 13 13.04 -8.34 -20.17
CA SER A 13 11.70 -7.81 -19.96
C SER A 13 11.20 -7.98 -18.53
N LEU A 14 11.46 -9.13 -17.88
CA LEU A 14 11.11 -9.36 -16.48
C LEU A 14 11.91 -8.46 -15.53
N LEU A 15 13.23 -8.35 -15.74
CA LEU A 15 14.10 -7.47 -14.96
C LEU A 15 13.67 -6.00 -15.08
N SER A 16 13.29 -5.57 -16.29
CA SER A 16 12.77 -4.22 -16.54
C SER A 16 11.46 -3.98 -15.77
N SER A 17 10.57 -4.96 -15.75
CA SER A 17 9.30 -4.87 -15.02
C SER A 17 9.51 -4.69 -13.52
N PHE A 18 10.44 -5.44 -12.92
CA PHE A 18 10.82 -5.26 -11.51
C PHE A 18 11.46 -3.88 -11.27
N SER A 19 12.30 -3.42 -12.17
CA SER A 19 12.92 -2.09 -12.09
C SER A 19 11.88 -0.98 -12.09
N TYR A 20 10.86 -1.07 -12.94
CA TYR A 20 9.76 -0.09 -12.97
C TYR A 20 8.91 -0.15 -11.70
N ALA A 21 8.63 -1.33 -11.17
CA ALA A 21 7.89 -1.49 -9.92
C ALA A 21 8.64 -0.85 -8.74
N ILE A 22 9.93 -1.10 -8.62
CA ILE A 22 10.78 -0.50 -7.58
C ILE A 22 10.85 1.02 -7.75
N ALA A 23 10.97 1.53 -8.97
CA ALA A 23 10.97 2.96 -9.25
C ALA A 23 9.64 3.61 -8.83
N GLY A 24 8.50 2.96 -9.08
CA GLY A 24 7.19 3.40 -8.65
C GLY A 24 7.06 3.49 -7.12
N ILE A 25 7.47 2.45 -6.41
CA ILE A 25 7.48 2.43 -4.94
C ILE A 25 8.38 3.54 -4.39
N ARG A 26 9.59 3.71 -4.94
CA ARG A 26 10.52 4.77 -4.53
C ARG A 26 9.93 6.16 -4.75
N THR A 27 9.28 6.39 -5.88
CA THR A 27 8.61 7.65 -6.20
C THR A 27 7.49 7.92 -5.18
N ALA A 28 6.67 6.93 -4.90
CA ALA A 28 5.60 7.04 -3.92
C ALA A 28 6.12 7.41 -2.53
N ILE A 29 7.15 6.73 -2.03
CA ILE A 29 7.74 7.03 -0.72
C ILE A 29 8.34 8.44 -0.67
N LYS A 30 9.01 8.88 -1.75
CA LYS A 30 9.65 10.20 -1.78
C LYS A 30 8.66 11.35 -1.88
N GLN A 31 7.59 11.19 -2.65
CA GLN A 31 6.71 12.28 -3.02
C GLN A 31 5.42 12.31 -2.21
N GLU A 32 4.95 11.15 -1.71
CA GLU A 32 3.66 11.06 -1.04
C GLU A 32 3.79 11.04 0.49
N ARG A 33 3.21 12.05 1.12
CA ARG A 33 3.18 12.15 2.59
C ARG A 33 2.42 11.01 3.24
N ASN A 34 1.26 10.63 2.69
CA ASN A 34 0.40 9.59 3.26
C ASN A 34 1.11 8.25 3.31
N ILE A 35 1.85 7.87 2.27
CA ILE A 35 2.63 6.63 2.25
C ILE A 35 3.68 6.61 3.37
N ARG A 36 4.37 7.72 3.61
CA ARG A 36 5.33 7.82 4.72
C ARG A 36 4.66 7.67 6.09
N ILE A 37 3.45 8.23 6.26
CA ILE A 37 2.67 8.07 7.49
C ILE A 37 2.29 6.59 7.68
N HIS A 38 1.77 5.93 6.65
CA HIS A 38 1.39 4.52 6.71
C HIS A 38 2.59 3.60 6.96
N LEU A 39 3.74 3.87 6.36
CA LEU A 39 4.98 3.14 6.64
C LEU A 39 5.43 3.31 8.09
N SER A 40 5.34 4.51 8.64
CA SER A 40 5.68 4.78 10.05
C SER A 40 4.75 4.06 11.02
N ILE A 41 3.43 4.11 10.76
CA ILE A 41 2.44 3.36 11.54
C ILE A 41 2.69 1.86 11.42
N SER A 42 2.97 1.36 10.24
CA SER A 42 3.26 -0.06 9.99
C SER A 42 4.48 -0.54 10.78
N LEU A 43 5.53 0.28 10.86
CA LEU A 43 6.70 -0.03 11.66
C LEU A 43 6.35 -0.16 13.15
N ILE A 44 5.55 0.77 13.67
CA ILE A 44 5.07 0.73 15.06
C ILE A 44 4.26 -0.54 15.31
N VAL A 45 3.32 -0.87 14.42
CA VAL A 45 2.49 -2.08 14.52
C VAL A 45 3.34 -3.35 14.51
N ILE A 46 4.35 -3.42 13.65
CA ILE A 46 5.27 -4.56 13.60
C ILE A 46 6.05 -4.69 14.91
N ILE A 47 6.54 -3.58 15.48
CA ILE A 47 7.23 -3.57 16.77
C ILE A 47 6.31 -4.12 17.87
N PHE A 48 5.06 -3.63 17.94
CA PHE A 48 4.08 -4.17 18.91
C PHE A 48 3.77 -5.64 18.68
N GLY A 49 3.70 -6.11 17.43
CA GLY A 49 3.53 -7.52 17.12
C GLY A 49 4.62 -8.40 17.72
N PHE A 50 5.87 -7.97 17.66
CA PHE A 50 6.98 -8.66 18.32
C PHE A 50 6.92 -8.55 19.84
N LEU A 51 6.65 -7.37 20.39
CA LEU A 51 6.57 -7.14 21.84
C LEU A 51 5.48 -8.00 22.49
N PHE A 52 4.33 -8.15 21.85
CA PHE A 52 3.23 -8.96 22.35
C PHE A 52 3.30 -10.44 21.94
N SER A 53 4.30 -10.79 21.13
CA SER A 53 4.45 -12.19 20.61
C SER A 53 3.16 -12.70 19.97
N ILE A 54 2.58 -11.92 19.08
CA ILE A 54 1.33 -12.28 18.41
C ILE A 54 1.47 -13.59 17.63
N THR A 55 0.37 -14.28 17.42
CA THR A 55 0.34 -15.59 16.74
C THR A 55 0.64 -15.48 15.25
N ARG A 56 0.96 -16.61 14.61
CA ARG A 56 1.22 -16.67 13.16
C ARG A 56 0.02 -16.18 12.34
N ILE A 57 -1.19 -16.51 12.77
CA ILE A 57 -2.42 -16.09 12.09
C ILE A 57 -2.59 -14.58 12.21
N GLU A 58 -2.38 -14.00 13.38
CA GLU A 58 -2.43 -12.56 13.60
C GLU A 58 -1.38 -11.83 12.75
N TRP A 59 -0.17 -12.39 12.61
CA TRP A 59 0.86 -11.85 11.71
C TRP A 59 0.40 -11.82 10.25
N ILE A 60 -0.31 -12.86 9.77
CA ILE A 60 -0.84 -12.88 8.40
C ILE A 60 -1.82 -11.72 8.20
N PHE A 61 -2.75 -11.50 9.14
CA PHE A 61 -3.70 -10.39 9.04
C PHE A 61 -3.01 -9.03 9.09
N ILE A 62 -2.02 -8.85 9.96
CA ILE A 62 -1.25 -7.59 10.04
C ILE A 62 -0.50 -7.33 8.74
N LEU A 63 0.18 -8.32 8.17
CA LEU A 63 0.92 -8.15 6.92
C LEU A 63 0.00 -7.87 5.73
N LEU A 64 -1.16 -8.54 5.65
CA LEU A 64 -2.16 -8.27 4.61
C LEU A 64 -2.74 -6.86 4.74
N THR A 65 -2.99 -6.40 5.96
CA THR A 65 -3.51 -5.06 6.21
C THR A 65 -2.49 -3.99 5.84
N ILE A 66 -1.24 -4.16 6.22
CA ILE A 66 -0.15 -3.23 5.87
C ILE A 66 0.06 -3.20 4.35
N GLY A 67 0.19 -4.36 3.72
CA GLY A 67 0.42 -4.46 2.28
C GLY A 67 -0.75 -3.91 1.47
N GLY A 68 -1.98 -4.23 1.87
CA GLY A 68 -3.19 -3.72 1.25
C GLY A 68 -3.30 -2.21 1.34
N MET A 69 -3.02 -1.63 2.51
CA MET A 69 -3.05 -0.18 2.72
C MET A 69 -2.05 0.55 1.85
N ILE A 70 -0.80 0.10 1.83
CA ILE A 70 0.26 0.70 1.01
C ILE A 70 -0.07 0.57 -0.49
N SER A 71 -0.57 -0.59 -0.92
CA SER A 71 -0.94 -0.82 -2.32
C SER A 71 -2.08 0.10 -2.76
N LEU A 72 -3.10 0.28 -1.95
CA LEU A 72 -4.23 1.18 -2.24
C LEU A 72 -3.79 2.65 -2.28
N GLU A 73 -2.90 3.08 -1.40
CA GLU A 73 -2.34 4.43 -1.43
C GLU A 73 -1.54 4.70 -2.73
N ILE A 74 -0.74 3.72 -3.17
CA ILE A 74 0.00 3.83 -4.44
C ILE A 74 -0.97 3.94 -5.62
N ILE A 75 -2.03 3.14 -5.64
CA ILE A 75 -3.07 3.18 -6.67
C ILE A 75 -3.82 4.51 -6.63
N ASN A 76 -4.20 5.00 -5.45
CA ASN A 76 -4.83 6.30 -5.28
C ASN A 76 -3.97 7.42 -5.87
N THR A 77 -2.69 7.44 -5.53
CA THR A 77 -1.72 8.40 -6.09
C THR A 77 -1.64 8.33 -7.62
N ALA A 78 -1.63 7.12 -8.17
CA ALA A 78 -1.61 6.92 -9.62
C ALA A 78 -2.88 7.47 -10.29
N ILE A 79 -4.05 7.26 -9.69
CA ILE A 79 -5.34 7.80 -10.17
C ILE A 79 -5.33 9.33 -10.09
N GLU A 80 -4.89 9.92 -8.99
CA GLU A 80 -4.80 11.37 -8.86
C GLU A 80 -3.92 12.00 -9.95
N ARG A 81 -2.75 11.42 -10.20
CA ARG A 81 -1.85 11.87 -11.26
C ARG A 81 -2.43 11.70 -12.66
N LEU A 82 -3.14 10.60 -12.90
CA LEU A 82 -3.81 10.35 -14.16
C LEU A 82 -4.93 11.40 -14.41
N VAL A 83 -5.71 11.71 -13.39
CA VAL A 83 -6.74 12.74 -13.47
C VAL A 83 -6.13 14.13 -13.73
N ASP A 84 -5.04 14.47 -13.02
CA ASP A 84 -4.34 15.74 -13.20
C ASP A 84 -3.67 15.86 -14.57
N LEU A 85 -3.28 14.75 -15.17
CA LEU A 85 -2.77 14.71 -16.55
C LEU A 85 -3.87 15.05 -17.57
N VAL A 86 -5.12 14.67 -17.29
CA VAL A 86 -6.27 14.94 -18.16
C VAL A 86 -6.75 16.39 -18.01
N THR A 87 -6.89 16.88 -16.77
CA THR A 87 -7.31 18.25 -16.49
C THR A 87 -6.83 18.70 -15.10
N LEU A 88 -6.34 19.93 -15.03
CA LEU A 88 -6.07 20.64 -13.78
C LEU A 88 -7.23 21.55 -13.35
N ASP A 89 -8.17 21.82 -14.26
CA ASP A 89 -9.35 22.62 -13.99
C ASP A 89 -10.40 21.81 -13.23
N PHE A 90 -11.31 22.51 -12.53
CA PHE A 90 -12.42 21.84 -11.88
C PHE A 90 -13.34 21.16 -12.92
N HIS A 91 -13.48 19.86 -12.77
CA HIS A 91 -14.43 19.07 -13.56
C HIS A 91 -15.12 18.05 -12.64
N PRO A 92 -16.48 17.95 -12.67
CA PRO A 92 -17.23 17.08 -11.76
C PRO A 92 -16.78 15.60 -11.79
N LEU A 93 -16.51 15.05 -12.97
CA LEU A 93 -16.02 13.68 -13.12
C LEU A 93 -14.60 13.49 -12.59
N ALA A 94 -13.72 14.49 -12.80
CA ALA A 94 -12.37 14.44 -12.26
C ALA A 94 -12.39 14.42 -10.72
N LYS A 95 -13.20 15.28 -10.11
CA LYS A 95 -13.44 15.28 -8.67
C LYS A 95 -13.97 13.92 -8.20
N GLN A 96 -14.99 13.40 -8.86
CA GLN A 96 -15.60 12.12 -8.50
C GLN A 96 -14.61 10.95 -8.58
N ALA A 97 -13.75 10.91 -9.60
CA ALA A 97 -12.72 9.89 -9.73
C ALA A 97 -11.72 9.93 -8.56
N LYS A 98 -11.26 11.12 -8.17
CA LYS A 98 -10.38 11.32 -7.01
C LYS A 98 -11.09 10.93 -5.70
N ASP A 99 -12.33 11.34 -5.51
CA ASP A 99 -13.12 11.02 -4.32
C ASP A 99 -13.33 9.49 -4.17
N LEU A 100 -13.60 8.79 -5.28
CA LEU A 100 -13.74 7.33 -5.29
C LEU A 100 -12.43 6.62 -4.91
N ALA A 101 -11.31 7.07 -5.46
CA ALA A 101 -10.01 6.52 -5.13
C ALA A 101 -9.66 6.74 -3.64
N ALA A 102 -9.87 7.96 -3.14
CA ALA A 102 -9.70 8.28 -1.73
C ALA A 102 -10.66 7.48 -0.83
N GLY A 103 -11.90 7.26 -1.27
CA GLY A 103 -12.89 6.44 -0.58
C GLY A 103 -12.48 4.99 -0.42
N ALA A 104 -11.83 4.41 -1.42
CA ALA A 104 -11.28 3.05 -1.34
C ALA A 104 -10.19 2.95 -0.25
N VAL A 105 -9.26 3.90 -0.23
CA VAL A 105 -8.22 4.00 0.82
C VAL A 105 -8.85 4.15 2.20
N PHE A 106 -9.80 5.06 2.34
CA PHE A 106 -10.48 5.32 3.61
C PHE A 106 -11.25 4.09 4.13
N SER A 107 -11.97 3.38 3.26
CA SER A 107 -12.68 2.15 3.63
C SER A 107 -11.71 1.08 4.14
N PHE A 108 -10.57 0.93 3.49
CA PHE A 108 -9.56 -0.04 3.92
C PHE A 108 -8.87 0.39 5.22
N ALA A 109 -8.68 1.69 5.44
CA ALA A 109 -8.14 2.22 6.69
C ALA A 109 -9.04 1.88 7.88
N ILE A 110 -10.37 2.01 7.73
CA ILE A 110 -11.34 1.60 8.76
C ILE A 110 -11.18 0.12 9.10
N ILE A 111 -11.12 -0.75 8.09
CA ILE A 111 -10.92 -2.20 8.28
C ILE A 111 -9.58 -2.46 9.01
N SER A 112 -8.52 -1.75 8.62
CA SER A 112 -7.20 -1.89 9.24
C SER A 112 -7.21 -1.53 10.73
N VAL A 113 -7.93 -0.47 11.11
CA VAL A 113 -8.10 -0.09 12.52
C VAL A 113 -8.87 -1.16 13.28
N ILE A 114 -9.96 -1.69 12.71
CA ILE A 114 -10.75 -2.76 13.33
C ILE A 114 -9.89 -4.00 13.55
N VAL A 115 -9.13 -4.43 12.55
CA VAL A 115 -8.21 -5.57 12.67
C VAL A 115 -7.17 -5.32 13.76
N GLY A 116 -6.60 -4.12 13.82
CA GLY A 116 -5.66 -3.73 14.88
C GLY A 116 -6.27 -3.83 16.28
N ILE A 117 -7.50 -3.34 16.46
CA ILE A 117 -8.22 -3.41 17.74
C ILE A 117 -8.50 -4.87 18.13
N ILE A 118 -8.94 -5.70 17.19
CA ILE A 118 -9.24 -7.12 17.44
C ILE A 118 -7.97 -7.87 17.86
N ILE A 119 -6.84 -7.61 17.21
CA ILE A 119 -5.57 -8.30 17.49
C ILE A 119 -4.93 -7.77 18.77
N PHE A 120 -4.72 -6.46 18.89
CA PHE A 120 -3.96 -5.89 19.99
C PHE A 120 -4.79 -5.63 21.25
N GLY A 121 -6.11 -5.45 21.13
CA GLY A 121 -6.99 -5.18 22.26
C GLY A 121 -6.85 -6.18 23.41
N PRO A 122 -6.94 -7.51 23.17
CA PRO A 122 -6.78 -8.51 24.22
C PRO A 122 -5.39 -8.48 24.90
N TYR A 123 -4.33 -8.19 24.16
CA TYR A 123 -2.98 -8.07 24.72
C TYR A 123 -2.86 -6.85 25.62
N LEU A 124 -3.37 -5.69 25.19
CA LEU A 124 -3.35 -4.45 25.98
C LEU A 124 -4.16 -4.59 27.27
N LEU A 125 -5.33 -5.24 27.24
CA LEU A 125 -6.17 -5.45 28.41
C LEU A 125 -5.51 -6.33 29.48
N ARG A 126 -4.51 -7.14 29.14
CA ARG A 126 -3.77 -7.94 30.12
C ARG A 126 -2.77 -7.12 30.94
N PHE A 127 -2.49 -5.89 30.55
CA PHE A 127 -1.56 -4.98 31.25
C PHE A 127 -2.27 -3.95 32.14
N ILE A 128 -3.60 -3.93 32.10
CA ILE A 128 -4.45 -3.09 32.94
C ILE A 128 -5.09 -3.96 34.02
#